data_109b4b9c0bb58dd2f2c1d882b1d7455e
#
_entry.id   109b4b9c0bb58dd2f2c1d882b1d7455e
#
_cell.length_a   1.000
_cell.length_b   1.000
_cell.length_c   1.000
_cell.angle_alpha   90.00
_cell.angle_beta   90.00
_cell.angle_gamma   90.00
#
_symmetry.space_group_name_H-M   'P 1'
#
loop_
_entity.id
_entity.type
_entity.pdbx_description
1 polymer ?
#
loop_
_entity_poly.entity_id
_entity_poly.type
_entity_poly.pdbx_seq_one_letter_code
_entity_poly.pdbx_strand_id
1 'polypeptide(L)'
;MIRRLFASSIAVAAVCCAGVAFAQDAAAIEKGKAVYDAAKPACKACHNEKKAPLDKYGATGTAEDAKAWLRTPKEMFKKTGKKGMMPAYSEKKMSDEDLDALAHYLVSLK
;
A
#
# COMPACT_ATOMS: atom_id res chain seq x y z
N MET A 1 26.77 4.43 -60.53
CA MET A 1 25.83 3.66 -59.69
C MET A 1 25.99 4.07 -58.27
N ILE A 2 25.04 4.78 -57.77
CA ILE A 2 25.05 5.30 -56.41
C ILE A 2 24.32 4.34 -55.49
N ARG A 3 25.03 3.65 -54.63
CA ARG A 3 24.41 2.87 -53.57
C ARG A 3 24.15 3.76 -52.37
N ARG A 4 22.89 4.08 -52.19
CA ARG A 4 22.47 4.76 -50.97
C ARG A 4 22.36 3.75 -49.84
N LEU A 5 23.21 3.84 -48.90
CA LEU A 5 23.10 3.16 -47.63
C LEU A 5 22.15 3.95 -46.75
N PHE A 6 20.97 3.43 -46.58
CA PHE A 6 20.05 3.94 -45.57
C PHE A 6 20.50 3.38 -44.23
N ALA A 7 21.12 4.23 -43.47
CA ALA A 7 21.32 3.95 -42.05
C ALA A 7 19.99 4.22 -41.33
N SER A 8 19.27 3.15 -41.05
CA SER A 8 18.12 3.24 -40.17
C SER A 8 18.59 3.41 -38.76
N SER A 9 18.56 4.63 -38.28
CA SER A 9 18.74 4.93 -36.87
C SER A 9 17.48 4.49 -36.14
N ILE A 10 17.54 3.36 -35.49
CA ILE A 10 16.49 2.94 -34.57
C ILE A 10 16.72 3.75 -33.29
N ALA A 11 15.94 4.78 -33.12
CA ALA A 11 15.89 5.46 -31.84
C ALA A 11 15.14 4.57 -30.86
N VAL A 12 15.88 3.90 -30.00
CA VAL A 12 15.27 3.21 -28.87
C VAL A 12 14.89 4.28 -27.86
N ALA A 13 13.61 4.59 -27.81
CA ALA A 13 13.07 5.42 -26.76
C ALA A 13 13.17 4.64 -25.45
N ALA A 14 14.07 5.05 -24.58
CA ALA A 14 14.12 4.52 -23.22
C ALA A 14 12.87 5.00 -22.49
N VAL A 15 11.92 4.10 -22.28
CA VAL A 15 10.74 4.38 -21.48
C VAL A 15 11.19 4.46 -20.02
N CYS A 16 11.15 5.66 -19.46
CA CYS A 16 11.43 5.89 -18.06
C CYS A 16 10.28 5.33 -17.22
N CYS A 17 10.44 4.14 -16.66
CA CYS A 17 9.43 3.46 -15.84
C CYS A 17 9.11 4.20 -14.53
N ALA A 18 9.95 5.14 -14.10
CA ALA A 18 9.81 5.87 -12.85
C ALA A 18 8.49 6.66 -12.76
N GLY A 19 8.02 7.28 -13.85
CA GLY A 19 6.77 8.04 -13.87
C GLY A 19 5.52 7.18 -13.75
N VAL A 20 5.56 5.96 -14.31
CA VAL A 20 4.43 5.00 -14.24
C VAL A 20 4.30 4.44 -12.83
N ALA A 21 5.41 4.11 -12.16
CA ALA A 21 5.41 3.65 -10.78
C ALA A 21 4.82 4.70 -9.83
N PHE A 22 5.16 5.98 -10.05
CA PHE A 22 4.63 7.09 -9.24
C PHE A 22 3.12 7.26 -9.40
N ALA A 23 2.60 7.13 -10.61
CA ALA A 23 1.17 7.21 -10.88
C ALA A 23 0.39 6.05 -10.26
N GLN A 24 0.96 4.83 -10.27
CA GLN A 24 0.38 3.66 -9.62
C GLN A 24 0.33 3.82 -8.11
N ASP A 25 1.39 4.36 -7.50
CA ASP A 25 1.43 4.61 -6.06
C ASP A 25 0.36 5.62 -5.64
N ALA A 26 0.19 6.71 -6.38
CA ALA A 26 -0.83 7.71 -6.10
C ALA A 26 -2.24 7.12 -6.21
N ALA A 27 -2.53 6.33 -7.24
CA ALA A 27 -3.80 5.66 -7.41
C ALA A 27 -4.05 4.61 -6.31
N ALA A 28 -3.03 3.86 -5.93
CA ALA A 28 -3.10 2.90 -4.83
C ALA A 28 -3.37 3.58 -3.50
N ILE A 29 -2.76 4.73 -3.24
CA ILE A 29 -2.97 5.53 -2.03
C ILE A 29 -4.42 6.02 -1.95
N GLU A 30 -4.97 6.55 -3.03
CA GLU A 30 -6.38 7.00 -3.06
C GLU A 30 -7.35 5.83 -2.84
N LYS A 31 -7.10 4.71 -3.50
CA LYS A 31 -7.90 3.49 -3.30
C LYS A 31 -7.79 3.00 -1.86
N GLY A 32 -6.59 2.98 -1.30
CA GLY A 32 -6.35 2.59 0.08
C GLY A 32 -7.07 3.47 1.09
N LYS A 33 -7.13 4.76 0.85
CA LYS A 33 -7.90 5.70 1.67
C LYS A 33 -9.39 5.37 1.63
N ALA A 34 -9.93 5.05 0.46
CA ALA A 34 -11.33 4.65 0.32
C ALA A 34 -11.60 3.33 1.06
N VAL A 35 -10.70 2.37 0.98
CA VAL A 35 -10.78 1.11 1.74
C VAL A 35 -10.75 1.38 3.25
N TYR A 36 -9.86 2.26 3.70
CA TYR A 36 -9.77 2.66 5.10
C TYR A 36 -11.09 3.23 5.62
N ASP A 37 -11.70 4.12 4.85
CA ASP A 37 -12.96 4.77 5.23
C ASP A 37 -14.16 3.82 5.18
N ALA A 38 -14.13 2.82 4.31
CA ALA A 38 -15.22 1.86 4.12
C ALA A 38 -15.09 0.57 4.94
N ALA A 39 -13.94 0.31 5.55
CA ALA A 39 -13.70 -0.94 6.28
C ALA A 39 -14.65 -1.14 7.43
N LYS A 40 -15.03 -2.39 7.67
CA LYS A 40 -15.88 -2.78 8.81
C LYS A 40 -15.27 -4.02 9.50
N PRO A 41 -14.98 -3.92 10.79
CA PRO A 41 -15.15 -2.74 11.66
C PRO A 41 -14.28 -1.56 11.21
N ALA A 42 -14.74 -0.35 11.51
CA ALA A 42 -14.08 0.88 11.08
C ALA A 42 -12.70 1.04 11.72
N CYS A 43 -11.70 1.37 10.92
CA CYS A 43 -10.34 1.59 11.41
C CYS A 43 -10.29 2.73 12.45
N LYS A 44 -11.02 3.80 12.19
CA LYS A 44 -11.10 4.98 13.07
C LYS A 44 -11.68 4.70 14.46
N ALA A 45 -12.43 3.62 14.62
CA ALA A 45 -13.00 3.26 15.92
C ALA A 45 -11.92 2.93 16.95
N CYS A 46 -10.79 2.35 16.50
CA CYS A 46 -9.67 1.98 17.36
C CYS A 46 -8.40 2.78 17.08
N HIS A 47 -8.25 3.29 15.85
CA HIS A 47 -7.09 4.08 15.42
C HIS A 47 -7.50 5.53 15.21
N ASN A 48 -7.24 6.36 16.20
CA ASN A 48 -7.53 7.78 16.15
C ASN A 48 -6.44 8.57 16.91
N GLU A 49 -6.58 9.87 17.00
CA GLU A 49 -5.58 10.74 17.64
C GLU A 49 -5.27 10.36 19.09
N LYS A 50 -6.24 9.77 19.79
CA LYS A 50 -6.12 9.38 21.20
C LYS A 50 -5.69 7.93 21.41
N LYS A 51 -5.97 7.04 20.43
CA LYS A 51 -5.68 5.61 20.54
C LYS A 51 -4.97 5.12 19.30
N ALA A 52 -3.81 4.49 19.48
CA ALA A 52 -3.06 3.83 18.42
C ALA A 52 -3.08 4.60 17.09
N PRO A 53 -2.64 5.86 17.05
CA PRO A 53 -2.73 6.68 15.85
C PRO A 53 -1.91 6.10 14.71
N LEU A 54 -2.45 6.19 13.48
CA LEU A 54 -1.81 5.70 12.26
C LEU A 54 -1.29 6.82 11.37
N ASP A 55 -1.45 8.06 11.77
CA ASP A 55 -1.09 9.25 11.00
C ASP A 55 0.38 9.32 10.59
N LYS A 56 1.25 8.64 11.32
CA LYS A 56 2.69 8.53 11.04
C LYS A 56 3.15 7.10 10.83
N TYR A 57 2.25 6.21 10.46
CA TYR A 57 2.58 4.80 10.29
C TYR A 57 3.76 4.58 9.33
N GLY A 58 3.77 5.28 8.21
CA GLY A 58 4.81 5.13 7.18
C GLY A 58 6.20 5.59 7.60
N ALA A 59 6.33 6.31 8.71
CA ALA A 59 7.65 6.71 9.21
C ALA A 59 8.48 5.51 9.71
N THR A 60 7.82 4.48 10.25
CA THR A 60 8.49 3.29 10.81
C THR A 60 7.91 1.97 10.33
N GLY A 61 6.70 1.97 9.80
CA GLY A 61 5.99 0.77 9.36
C GLY A 61 6.24 0.43 7.89
N THR A 62 6.06 -0.84 7.56
CA THR A 62 6.15 -1.36 6.19
C THR A 62 4.79 -1.81 5.69
N ALA A 63 4.65 -1.92 4.35
CA ALA A 63 3.43 -2.45 3.74
C ALA A 63 3.18 -3.91 4.13
N GLU A 64 4.22 -4.71 4.23
CA GLU A 64 4.12 -6.11 4.64
C GLU A 64 3.61 -6.25 6.07
N ASP A 65 4.16 -5.46 6.99
CA ASP A 65 3.69 -5.45 8.38
C ASP A 65 2.24 -4.99 8.48
N ALA A 66 1.85 -3.97 7.71
CA ALA A 66 0.47 -3.51 7.67
C ALA A 66 -0.49 -4.63 7.23
N LYS A 67 -0.15 -5.36 6.19
CA LYS A 67 -0.93 -6.51 5.73
C LYS A 67 -1.03 -7.61 6.80
N ALA A 68 0.07 -7.90 7.47
CA ALA A 68 0.10 -8.88 8.55
C ALA A 68 -0.78 -8.46 9.73
N TRP A 69 -0.74 -7.19 10.12
CA TRP A 69 -1.62 -6.66 11.17
C TRP A 69 -3.11 -6.79 10.81
N LEU A 70 -3.45 -6.61 9.54
CA LEU A 70 -4.84 -6.70 9.07
C LEU A 70 -5.31 -8.16 8.95
N ARG A 71 -4.48 -9.06 8.46
CA ARG A 71 -4.85 -10.47 8.25
C ARG A 71 -4.69 -11.32 9.50
N THR A 72 -3.60 -11.15 10.23
CA THR A 72 -3.23 -12.00 11.36
C THR A 72 -2.77 -11.17 12.57
N PRO A 73 -3.66 -10.32 13.13
CA PRO A 73 -3.26 -9.45 14.24
C PRO A 73 -2.78 -10.21 15.47
N LYS A 74 -3.35 -11.37 15.78
CA LYS A 74 -2.91 -12.20 16.91
C LYS A 74 -1.45 -12.61 16.80
N GLU A 75 -1.02 -12.99 15.60
CA GLU A 75 0.37 -13.35 15.34
C GLU A 75 1.30 -12.14 15.50
N MET A 76 0.85 -10.97 15.05
CA MET A 76 1.61 -9.73 15.18
C MET A 76 1.75 -9.29 16.64
N PHE A 77 0.71 -9.45 17.46
CA PHE A 77 0.80 -9.19 18.90
C PHE A 77 1.82 -10.10 19.58
N LYS A 78 1.84 -11.36 19.22
CA LYS A 78 2.84 -12.31 19.75
C LYS A 78 4.26 -11.95 19.32
N LYS A 79 4.44 -11.62 18.03
CA LYS A 79 5.74 -11.29 17.45
C LYS A 79 6.33 -10.01 18.01
N THR A 80 5.50 -8.99 18.18
CA THR A 80 5.94 -7.66 18.62
C THR A 80 5.92 -7.46 20.14
N GLY A 81 5.24 -8.33 20.87
CA GLY A 81 5.03 -8.15 22.31
C GLY A 81 4.04 -7.08 22.68
N LYS A 82 3.41 -6.42 21.72
CA LYS A 82 2.37 -5.43 21.95
C LYS A 82 1.11 -6.09 22.50
N LYS A 83 0.38 -5.36 23.33
CA LYS A 83 -0.88 -5.80 23.92
C LYS A 83 -2.04 -5.01 23.32
N GLY A 84 -3.16 -5.67 23.14
CA GLY A 84 -4.38 -5.07 22.63
C GLY A 84 -5.24 -6.07 21.90
N MET A 85 -6.32 -5.58 21.31
CA MET A 85 -7.20 -6.35 20.46
C MET A 85 -7.38 -5.61 19.14
N MET A 86 -7.21 -6.35 18.05
CA MET A 86 -7.48 -5.88 16.72
C MET A 86 -8.24 -6.98 15.98
N PRO A 87 -9.37 -6.68 15.31
CA PRO A 87 -10.09 -7.66 14.53
C PRO A 87 -9.30 -8.05 13.28
N ALA A 88 -9.39 -9.33 12.91
CA ALA A 88 -8.81 -9.81 11.67
C ALA A 88 -9.74 -9.50 10.50
N TYR A 89 -9.17 -9.02 9.41
CA TYR A 89 -9.88 -8.81 8.15
C TYR A 89 -9.59 -9.99 7.22
N SER A 90 -10.58 -10.87 7.05
CA SER A 90 -10.49 -12.01 6.13
C SER A 90 -10.62 -11.54 4.68
N GLU A 91 -10.34 -12.42 3.73
CA GLU A 91 -10.53 -12.15 2.30
C GLU A 91 -11.97 -11.79 1.95
N LYS A 92 -12.94 -12.29 2.70
CA LYS A 92 -14.35 -11.94 2.55
C LYS A 92 -14.65 -10.50 2.95
N LYS A 93 -13.95 -10.00 3.97
CA LYS A 93 -14.11 -8.63 4.47
C LYS A 93 -13.26 -7.63 3.69
N MET A 94 -12.12 -8.05 3.23
CA MET A 94 -11.15 -7.23 2.52
C MET A 94 -10.37 -8.10 1.55
N SER A 95 -10.58 -7.89 0.25
CA SER A 95 -9.84 -8.63 -0.78
C SER A 95 -8.34 -8.36 -0.71
N ASP A 96 -7.52 -9.22 -1.32
CA ASP A 96 -6.08 -9.01 -1.39
C ASP A 96 -5.74 -7.69 -2.09
N GLU A 97 -6.49 -7.31 -3.10
CA GLU A 97 -6.33 -6.06 -3.81
C GLU A 97 -6.59 -4.85 -2.89
N ASP A 98 -7.68 -4.89 -2.14
CA ASP A 98 -8.02 -3.83 -1.19
C ASP A 98 -7.02 -3.78 -0.03
N LEU A 99 -6.57 -4.93 0.45
CA LEU A 99 -5.55 -5.03 1.48
C LEU A 99 -4.24 -4.38 1.02
N ASP A 100 -3.83 -4.66 -0.20
CA ASP A 100 -2.62 -4.08 -0.79
C ASP A 100 -2.73 -2.56 -0.92
N ALA A 101 -3.87 -2.08 -1.40
CA ALA A 101 -4.14 -0.65 -1.52
C ALA A 101 -4.13 0.04 -0.14
N LEU A 102 -4.76 -0.56 0.86
CA LEU A 102 -4.76 -0.04 2.24
C LEU A 102 -3.36 0.02 2.81
N ALA A 103 -2.55 -1.01 2.59
CA ALA A 103 -1.16 -1.04 3.03
C ALA A 103 -0.34 0.11 2.41
N HIS A 104 -0.51 0.38 1.13
CA HIS A 104 0.13 1.51 0.45
C HIS A 104 -0.32 2.86 1.04
N TYR A 105 -1.60 3.00 1.33
CA TYR A 105 -2.12 4.20 1.98
C TYR A 105 -1.48 4.42 3.36
N LEU A 106 -1.42 3.39 4.19
CA LEU A 106 -0.84 3.49 5.53
C LEU A 106 0.64 3.87 5.49
N VAL A 107 1.41 3.29 4.56
CA VAL A 107 2.83 3.61 4.40
C VAL A 107 3.03 5.04 3.90
N SER A 108 2.05 5.63 3.23
CA SER A 108 2.11 7.02 2.79
C SER A 108 1.95 8.03 3.92
N LEU A 109 1.46 7.60 5.07
CA LEU A 109 1.26 8.44 6.25
C LEU A 109 2.59 8.58 7.02
N LYS A 110 3.24 9.72 6.88
CA LYS A 110 4.56 10.00 7.47
C LYS A 110 4.56 11.19 8.40
#